data_7513e5f3d00862c92e817c48c5c4a51f
#
_entry.id   7513e5f3d00862c92e817c48c5c4a51f
#
_cell.length_a   1.000
_cell.length_b   1.000
_cell.length_c   1.000
_cell.angle_alpha   90.00
_cell.angle_beta   90.00
_cell.angle_gamma   90.00
#
_symmetry.space_group_name_H-M   'P 1'
#
loop_
_entity.id
_entity.type
_entity.pdbx_description
1 polymer ?
#
loop_
_entity_poly.entity_id
_entity_poly.type
_entity_poly.pdbx_seq_one_letter_code
_entity_poly.pdbx_strand_id
1 'polypeptide(L)'
;LKVRSRAHGVKVHAATIAPYGGSEMYSAEGDKARERVNAWIRTSGAFDGVLDFDAVRRDPADPTRIRIDLHMGDNLHGSDAGYAALAESMDLSLFD
;
A
#
# COMPACT_ATOMS: atom_id res chain seq x y z
N LEU A 1 -10.64 -14.95 5.25
CA LEU A 1 -11.13 -13.59 5.54
C LEU A 1 -12.37 -13.23 4.75
N LYS A 2 -12.26 -13.25 3.42
CA LYS A 2 -13.34 -12.84 2.53
C LYS A 2 -14.61 -13.67 2.70
N VAL A 3 -14.46 -14.99 2.82
CA VAL A 3 -15.60 -15.90 2.98
C VAL A 3 -16.31 -15.66 4.31
N ARG A 4 -15.56 -15.51 5.40
CA ARG A 4 -16.14 -15.19 6.72
C ARG A 4 -16.83 -13.85 6.72
N SER A 5 -16.20 -12.84 6.14
CA SER A 5 -16.74 -11.49 6.07
C SER A 5 -18.04 -11.43 5.28
N ARG A 6 -18.11 -12.16 4.17
CA ARG A 6 -19.33 -12.25 3.35
C ARG A 6 -20.48 -12.90 4.08
N ALA A 7 -20.19 -13.95 4.87
CA ALA A 7 -21.20 -14.61 5.68
C ALA A 7 -21.85 -13.66 6.70
N HIS A 8 -21.14 -12.65 7.13
CA HIS A 8 -21.62 -11.61 8.05
C HIS A 8 -22.03 -10.30 7.35
N GLY A 9 -22.03 -10.27 6.02
CA GLY A 9 -22.35 -9.06 5.27
C GLY A 9 -21.30 -7.96 5.34
N VAL A 10 -20.07 -8.29 5.70
CA VAL A 10 -18.96 -7.34 5.83
C VAL A 10 -17.99 -7.48 4.67
N LYS A 11 -17.63 -6.36 4.03
CA LYS A 11 -16.57 -6.31 3.03
C LYS A 11 -15.23 -6.06 3.70
N VAL A 12 -14.18 -6.74 3.23
CA VAL A 12 -12.82 -6.56 3.72
C VAL A 12 -11.94 -6.07 2.59
N HIS A 13 -11.30 -4.92 2.79
CA HIS A 13 -10.34 -4.34 1.86
C HIS A 13 -8.95 -4.39 2.47
N ALA A 14 -7.93 -4.58 1.63
CA ALA A 14 -6.54 -4.56 2.06
C ALA A 14 -5.78 -3.48 1.30
N ALA A 15 -4.80 -2.89 1.95
CA ALA A 15 -3.86 -1.96 1.33
C ALA A 15 -2.49 -2.62 1.21
N THR A 16 -1.80 -2.38 0.10
CA THR A 16 -0.41 -2.78 -0.02
C THR A 16 0.46 -1.87 0.85
N ILE A 17 1.63 -2.38 1.23
CA ILE A 17 2.57 -1.67 2.08
C ILE A 17 3.46 -0.78 1.22
N ALA A 18 3.47 0.53 1.50
CA ALA A 18 4.30 1.48 0.79
C ALA A 18 5.80 1.20 1.01
N PRO A 19 6.66 1.56 0.06
CA PRO A 19 8.11 1.39 0.22
C PRO A 19 8.66 2.32 1.30
N TYR A 20 9.81 1.95 1.88
CA TYR A 20 10.43 2.71 2.98
C TYR A 20 11.96 2.80 2.85
N GLY A 21 12.49 2.60 1.64
CA GLY A 21 13.92 2.74 1.36
C GLY A 21 14.44 4.13 1.70
N GLY A 22 15.60 4.21 2.29
CA GLY A 22 16.18 5.45 2.79
C GLY A 22 15.74 5.84 4.20
N SER A 23 14.74 5.17 4.78
CA SER A 23 14.38 5.36 6.19
C SER A 23 15.37 4.61 7.10
N GLU A 24 15.41 5.02 8.37
CA GLU A 24 16.27 4.35 9.37
C GLU A 24 15.88 2.89 9.61
N MET A 25 14.63 2.55 9.33
CA MET A 25 14.08 1.21 9.55
C MET A 25 14.31 0.26 8.37
N TYR A 26 14.83 0.76 7.25
CA TYR A 26 14.95 -0.03 6.04
C TYR A 26 15.96 -1.17 6.16
N SER A 27 15.58 -2.33 5.63
CA SER A 27 16.51 -3.45 5.36
C SER A 27 16.10 -4.10 4.03
N ALA A 28 17.09 -4.66 3.33
CA ALA A 28 16.82 -5.38 2.08
C ALA A 28 15.93 -6.60 2.30
N GLU A 29 16.12 -7.30 3.42
CA GLU A 29 15.29 -8.46 3.78
C GLU A 29 13.86 -8.06 4.09
N GLY A 30 13.66 -6.96 4.82
CA GLY A 30 12.35 -6.41 5.10
C GLY A 30 11.63 -5.96 3.84
N ASP A 31 12.35 -5.37 2.89
CA ASP A 31 11.78 -4.95 1.61
C ASP A 31 11.33 -6.15 0.77
N LYS A 32 12.09 -7.23 0.75
CA LYS A 32 11.67 -8.47 0.08
C LYS A 32 10.44 -9.08 0.72
N ALA A 33 10.34 -9.03 2.04
CA ALA A 33 9.15 -9.48 2.75
C ALA A 33 7.94 -8.62 2.39
N ARG A 34 8.12 -7.29 2.32
CA ARG A 34 7.10 -6.34 1.88
C ARG A 34 6.60 -6.67 0.47
N GLU A 35 7.51 -6.91 -0.46
CA GLU A 35 7.16 -7.26 -1.84
C GLU A 35 6.36 -8.56 -1.91
N ARG A 36 6.73 -9.56 -1.13
CA ARG A 36 6.00 -10.84 -1.08
C ARG A 36 4.59 -10.66 -0.51
N VAL A 37 4.46 -9.89 0.56
CA VAL A 37 3.15 -9.59 1.15
C VAL A 37 2.27 -8.82 0.15
N ASN A 38 2.84 -7.82 -0.52
CA ASN A 38 2.11 -7.03 -1.50
C ASN A 38 1.66 -7.89 -2.70
N ALA A 39 2.52 -8.77 -3.19
CA ALA A 39 2.16 -9.68 -4.26
C ALA A 39 1.00 -10.60 -3.84
N TRP A 40 1.03 -11.12 -2.63
CA TRP A 40 -0.05 -11.93 -2.09
C TRP A 40 -1.36 -11.14 -1.97
N ILE A 41 -1.30 -9.91 -1.46
CA ILE A 41 -2.48 -9.04 -1.35
C ILE A 41 -3.12 -8.81 -2.73
N ARG A 42 -2.30 -8.56 -3.75
CA ARG A 42 -2.78 -8.29 -5.11
C ARG A 42 -3.39 -9.50 -5.79
N THR A 43 -2.90 -10.69 -5.50
CA THR A 43 -3.19 -11.89 -6.32
C THR A 43 -3.99 -12.97 -5.62
N SER A 44 -4.10 -12.94 -4.29
CA SER A 44 -4.72 -14.03 -3.52
C SER A 44 -6.23 -14.14 -3.68
N GLY A 45 -6.91 -13.05 -4.02
CA GLY A 45 -8.36 -13.01 -4.03
C GLY A 45 -9.01 -13.09 -2.64
N ALA A 46 -8.21 -12.94 -1.57
CA ALA A 46 -8.68 -13.05 -0.19
C ALA A 46 -9.49 -11.84 0.28
N PHE A 47 -9.46 -10.74 -0.47
CA PHE A 47 -10.08 -9.47 -0.09
C PHE A 47 -11.12 -9.03 -1.12
N ASP A 48 -12.11 -8.27 -0.69
CA ASP A 48 -13.14 -7.73 -1.59
C ASP A 48 -12.59 -6.62 -2.49
N GLY A 49 -11.57 -5.91 -2.05
CA GLY A 49 -10.87 -4.90 -2.83
C GLY A 49 -9.46 -4.68 -2.32
N VAL A 50 -8.62 -4.11 -3.18
CA VAL A 50 -7.22 -3.79 -2.86
C VAL A 50 -6.96 -2.32 -3.13
N LEU A 51 -6.40 -1.64 -2.12
CA LEU A 51 -5.92 -0.26 -2.23
C LEU A 51 -4.40 -0.34 -2.45
N ASP A 52 -3.94 -0.07 -3.66
CA ASP A 52 -2.52 -0.27 -4.01
C ASP A 52 -1.67 0.95 -3.66
N PHE A 53 -1.50 1.19 -2.37
CA PHE A 53 -0.74 2.32 -1.85
C PHE A 53 0.75 2.25 -2.24
N ASP A 54 1.30 1.05 -2.38
CA ASP A 54 2.67 0.87 -2.89
C ASP A 54 2.81 1.46 -4.29
N ALA A 55 1.90 1.12 -5.20
CA ALA A 55 1.93 1.64 -6.56
C ALA A 55 1.80 3.17 -6.62
N VAL A 56 0.98 3.76 -5.73
CA VAL A 56 0.77 5.21 -5.69
C VAL A 56 2.00 5.95 -5.17
N ARG A 57 2.64 5.42 -4.12
CA ARG A 57 3.73 6.12 -3.42
C ARG A 57 5.11 5.84 -3.98
N ARG A 58 5.34 4.70 -4.59
CA ARG A 58 6.69 4.32 -5.00
C ARG A 58 7.27 5.25 -6.05
N ASP A 59 8.58 5.48 -5.94
CA ASP A 59 9.35 6.20 -6.94
C ASP A 59 9.54 5.28 -8.17
N PRO A 60 9.12 5.71 -9.38
CA PRO A 60 9.33 4.90 -10.57
C PRO A 60 10.80 4.62 -10.90
N ALA A 61 11.70 5.49 -10.46
CA ALA A 61 13.14 5.33 -10.66
C ALA A 61 13.76 4.40 -9.62
N ASP A 62 13.13 4.28 -8.43
CA ASP A 62 13.60 3.41 -7.36
C ASP A 62 12.39 2.87 -6.56
N PRO A 63 11.86 1.69 -6.93
CA PRO A 63 10.66 1.15 -6.28
C PRO A 63 10.82 0.79 -4.81
N THR A 64 12.04 0.85 -4.26
CA THR A 64 12.27 0.64 -2.82
C THR A 64 12.00 1.90 -2.00
N ARG A 65 11.73 3.03 -2.64
CA ARG A 65 11.56 4.34 -2.01
C ARG A 65 10.22 4.97 -2.34
N ILE A 66 9.72 5.80 -1.42
CA ILE A 66 8.60 6.69 -1.69
C ILE A 66 9.10 7.85 -2.57
N ARG A 67 8.28 8.32 -3.49
CA ARG A 67 8.57 9.52 -4.27
C ARG A 67 8.90 10.68 -3.34
N ILE A 68 9.88 11.49 -3.71
CA ILE A 68 10.40 12.56 -2.86
C ILE A 68 9.34 13.60 -2.47
N ASP A 69 8.34 13.81 -3.32
CA ASP A 69 7.24 14.74 -3.05
C ASP A 69 6.13 14.15 -2.17
N LEU A 70 6.17 12.85 -1.89
CA LEU A 70 5.12 12.14 -1.18
C LEU A 70 5.49 11.71 0.24
N HIS A 71 6.68 12.07 0.73
CA HIS A 71 7.07 11.80 2.11
C HIS A 71 7.52 13.07 2.84
N MET A 72 7.62 12.99 4.17
CA MET A 72 7.92 14.14 5.04
C MET A 72 9.42 14.46 5.15
N GLY A 73 10.27 13.80 4.40
CA GLY A 73 11.73 13.93 4.49
C GLY A 73 12.41 12.78 5.22
N ASP A 74 11.66 11.90 5.86
CA ASP A 74 12.18 10.72 6.58
C ASP A 74 12.14 9.43 5.75
N ASN A 75 11.65 9.48 4.51
CA ASN A 75 11.47 8.34 3.62
C ASN A 75 10.52 7.26 4.17
N LEU A 76 9.62 7.63 5.05
CA LEU A 76 8.70 6.70 5.71
C LEU A 76 7.27 7.24 5.79
N HIS A 77 7.08 8.40 6.42
CA HIS A 77 5.75 8.98 6.61
C HIS A 77 5.34 9.82 5.41
N GLY A 78 4.06 9.76 5.04
CA GLY A 78 3.52 10.56 3.95
C GLY A 78 3.50 12.05 4.25
N SER A 79 3.79 12.88 3.23
CA SER A 79 3.50 14.31 3.26
C SER A 79 2.01 14.55 3.03
N ASP A 80 1.55 15.81 3.14
CA ASP A 80 0.17 16.16 2.77
C ASP A 80 -0.12 15.77 1.32
N ALA A 81 0.83 16.01 0.41
CA ALA A 81 0.72 15.57 -0.99
C ALA A 81 0.64 14.04 -1.10
N GLY A 82 1.38 13.32 -0.26
CA GLY A 82 1.36 11.85 -0.21
C GLY A 82 0.00 11.31 0.21
N TYR A 83 -0.59 11.88 1.25
CA TYR A 83 -1.93 11.50 1.69
C TYR A 83 -3.00 11.89 0.68
N ALA A 84 -2.89 13.05 0.05
CA ALA A 84 -3.81 13.45 -1.01
C ALA A 84 -3.75 12.48 -2.20
N ALA A 85 -2.55 12.05 -2.60
CA ALA A 85 -2.38 11.07 -3.67
C ALA A 85 -3.04 9.74 -3.33
N LEU A 86 -2.93 9.28 -2.08
CA LEU A 86 -3.62 8.06 -1.63
C LEU A 86 -5.14 8.22 -1.69
N ALA A 87 -5.65 9.35 -1.22
CA ALA A 87 -7.08 9.62 -1.23
C ALA A 87 -7.63 9.67 -2.66
N GLU A 88 -6.93 10.33 -3.58
CA GLU A 88 -7.32 10.42 -4.98
C GLU A 88 -7.27 9.06 -5.69
N SER A 89 -6.39 8.16 -5.26
CA SER A 89 -6.27 6.83 -5.86
C SER A 89 -7.39 5.88 -5.47
N MET A 90 -8.14 6.19 -4.41
CA MET A 90 -9.20 5.31 -3.92
C MET A 90 -10.40 5.30 -4.85
N ASP A 91 -10.79 4.10 -5.27
CA ASP A 91 -12.03 3.89 -6.00
C ASP A 91 -13.17 3.74 -4.98
N LEU A 92 -14.02 4.73 -4.90
CA LEU A 92 -15.12 4.76 -3.94
C LEU A 92 -16.13 3.62 -4.16
N SER A 93 -16.19 3.06 -5.36
CA SER A 93 -17.06 1.91 -5.62
C SER A 93 -16.68 0.67 -4.81
N LEU A 94 -15.44 0.59 -4.33
CA LEU A 94 -15.01 -0.50 -3.45
C LEU A 94 -15.76 -0.54 -2.12
N PHE A 95 -16.36 0.58 -1.72
CA PHE A 95 -17.05 0.70 -0.44
C PHE A 95 -18.58 0.59 -0.56
N ASP A 96 -19.08 0.36 -1.74
CA ASP A 96 -20.53 0.19 -2.00
C ASP A 96 -21.07 -1.17 -1.51
#